data_56cd2ed22ce1359f3c540eb0cd3eda8a
#
_entry.id   56cd2ed22ce1359f3c540eb0cd3eda8a
#
_cell.length_a   1.000
_cell.length_b   1.000
_cell.length_c   1.000
_cell.angle_alpha   90.00
_cell.angle_beta   90.00
_cell.angle_gamma   90.00
#
_symmetry.space_group_name_H-M   'P 1'
#
loop_
_entity.id
_entity.type
_entity.pdbx_description
1 polymer ?
#
loop_
_entity_poly.entity_id
_entity_poly.type
_entity_poly.pdbx_seq_one_letter_code
_entity_poly.pdbx_strand_id
1 'polypeptide(L)'
;MNQPLIEAKNLVKKFPGVLANDNVSLTLNKGEIVALLGENGAGKSTLVKMIYGLYGADEGELFIKGEKVNMKSPADAIARGIGMVHQHFQLVPVMSVAENIALGAEKTKGINFDLDAAEKEVAQLSKDYGLEVDPTARIEDLPVGMQQRVEILKMLYRKADILIMDEPTAVLTPQETD
;
A
#
# COMPACT_ATOMS: atom_id res chain seq x y z
N MET A 1 22.66 -1.31 16.12
CA MET A 1 21.94 -0.29 15.36
C MET A 1 20.78 -0.99 14.67
N ASN A 2 19.56 -0.51 14.84
CA ASN A 2 18.42 -1.12 14.14
C ASN A 2 18.56 -0.87 12.64
N GLN A 3 18.46 -1.93 11.86
CA GLN A 3 18.52 -1.88 10.39
C GLN A 3 17.25 -1.20 9.87
N PRO A 4 17.36 -0.21 8.95
CA PRO A 4 16.20 0.43 8.34
C PRO A 4 15.33 -0.58 7.59
N LEU A 5 14.00 -0.33 7.58
CA LEU A 5 13.06 -1.09 6.76
C LEU A 5 13.18 -0.74 5.28
N ILE A 6 13.36 0.56 4.97
CA ILE A 6 13.64 1.07 3.64
C ILE A 6 14.85 1.98 3.73
N GLU A 7 15.80 1.84 2.81
CA GLU A 7 16.88 2.79 2.60
C GLU A 7 17.03 3.01 1.09
N ALA A 8 16.64 4.18 0.63
CA ALA A 8 16.84 4.66 -0.74
C ALA A 8 18.07 5.59 -0.75
N LYS A 9 19.00 5.35 -1.66
CA LYS A 9 20.25 6.14 -1.79
C LYS A 9 20.36 6.71 -3.20
N ASN A 10 20.34 8.04 -3.29
CA ASN A 10 20.59 8.78 -4.51
C ASN A 10 19.74 8.29 -5.71
N LEU A 11 18.45 8.00 -5.45
CA LEU A 11 17.56 7.53 -6.50
C LEU A 11 17.35 8.63 -7.54
N VAL A 12 17.49 8.25 -8.80
CA VAL A 12 17.24 9.12 -9.95
C VAL A 12 16.16 8.48 -10.82
N LYS A 13 15.20 9.31 -11.27
CA LYS A 13 14.21 8.90 -12.26
C LYS A 13 14.02 9.96 -13.32
N LYS A 14 14.25 9.56 -14.57
CA LYS A 14 14.11 10.39 -15.77
C LYS A 14 12.93 9.86 -16.61
N PHE A 15 12.10 10.76 -17.06
CA PHE A 15 11.11 10.51 -18.12
C PHE A 15 11.44 11.39 -19.32
N PRO A 16 10.92 11.12 -20.51
CA PRO A 16 11.15 11.98 -21.67
C PRO A 16 10.84 13.45 -21.35
N GLY A 17 11.87 14.30 -21.37
CA GLY A 17 11.76 15.73 -21.09
C GLY A 17 11.62 16.14 -19.62
N VAL A 18 11.62 15.20 -18.65
CA VAL A 18 11.43 15.51 -17.23
C VAL A 18 12.37 14.69 -16.34
N LEU A 19 13.15 15.37 -15.50
CA LEU A 19 13.87 14.77 -14.39
C LEU A 19 12.94 14.76 -13.16
N ALA A 20 12.27 13.64 -12.92
CA ALA A 20 11.24 13.52 -11.87
C ALA A 20 11.82 13.38 -10.46
N ASN A 21 12.94 12.68 -10.33
CA ASN A 21 13.69 12.57 -9.08
C ASN A 21 15.18 12.72 -9.40
N ASP A 22 15.89 13.53 -8.62
CA ASP A 22 17.32 13.81 -8.77
C ASP A 22 18.04 13.57 -7.45
N ASN A 23 18.81 12.48 -7.38
CA ASN A 23 19.62 12.09 -6.22
C ASN A 23 18.82 12.06 -4.88
N VAL A 24 17.58 11.55 -4.91
CA VAL A 24 16.70 11.52 -3.74
C VAL A 24 17.10 10.37 -2.82
N SER A 25 17.30 10.68 -1.55
CA SER A 25 17.58 9.70 -0.50
C SER A 25 16.51 9.73 0.57
N LEU A 26 16.12 8.55 1.06
CA LEU A 26 15.08 8.37 2.07
C LEU A 26 15.44 7.18 2.96
N THR A 27 15.20 7.31 4.26
CA THR A 27 15.33 6.20 5.21
C THR A 27 14.04 6.08 6.01
N LEU A 28 13.53 4.85 6.16
CA LEU A 28 12.39 4.51 7.01
C LEU A 28 12.81 3.45 8.02
N ASN A 29 12.67 3.73 9.29
CA ASN A 29 12.94 2.80 10.37
C ASN A 29 11.66 2.09 10.85
N LYS A 30 11.82 1.00 11.60
CA LYS A 30 10.69 0.29 12.19
C LYS A 30 9.94 1.18 13.20
N GLY A 31 8.63 1.27 13.05
CA GLY A 31 7.76 2.08 13.92
C GLY A 31 7.80 3.58 13.60
N GLU A 32 8.43 3.98 12.49
CA GLU A 32 8.50 5.37 12.05
C GLU A 32 7.40 5.68 11.03
N ILE A 33 6.90 6.91 11.07
CA ILE A 33 6.01 7.48 10.05
C ILE A 33 6.79 8.60 9.36
N VAL A 34 6.97 8.48 8.05
CA VAL A 34 7.66 9.47 7.22
C VAL A 34 6.66 10.12 6.27
N ALA A 35 6.48 11.44 6.39
CA ALA A 35 5.66 12.22 5.48
C ALA A 35 6.51 12.87 4.38
N LEU A 36 6.15 12.59 3.12
CA LEU A 36 6.76 13.24 1.96
C LEU A 36 5.99 14.52 1.63
N LEU A 37 6.58 15.67 1.93
CA LEU A 37 5.99 16.98 1.67
C LEU A 37 6.62 17.63 0.43
N GLY A 38 5.83 18.37 -0.32
CA GLY A 38 6.27 19.11 -1.50
C GLY A 38 5.11 19.50 -2.41
N GLU A 39 5.36 20.37 -3.35
CA GLU A 39 4.38 20.84 -4.34
C GLU A 39 3.93 19.71 -5.28
N ASN A 40 2.82 19.95 -6.00
CA ASN A 40 2.39 19.02 -7.05
C ASN A 40 3.45 18.98 -8.15
N GLY A 41 3.79 17.76 -8.60
CA GLY A 41 4.86 17.55 -9.57
C GLY A 41 6.27 17.45 -8.98
N ALA A 42 6.46 17.60 -7.65
CA ALA A 42 7.79 17.49 -7.00
C ALA A 42 8.39 16.06 -6.97
N GLY A 43 7.79 15.08 -7.63
CA GLY A 43 8.33 13.72 -7.73
C GLY A 43 7.97 12.78 -6.57
N LYS A 44 7.10 13.19 -5.62
CA LYS A 44 6.69 12.36 -4.47
C LYS A 44 6.11 11.01 -4.90
N SER A 45 5.08 11.04 -5.73
CA SER A 45 4.44 9.80 -6.23
C SER A 45 5.37 8.98 -7.12
N THR A 46 6.36 9.61 -7.80
CA THR A 46 7.38 8.88 -8.55
C THR A 46 8.30 8.11 -7.61
N LEU A 47 8.74 8.73 -6.50
CA LEU A 47 9.59 8.09 -5.50
C LEU A 47 8.90 6.87 -4.89
N VAL A 48 7.66 7.02 -4.43
CA VAL A 48 6.93 5.89 -3.82
C VAL A 48 6.63 4.79 -4.83
N LYS A 49 6.36 5.13 -6.08
CA LYS A 49 6.18 4.16 -7.17
C LYS A 49 7.46 3.41 -7.55
N MET A 50 8.64 4.04 -7.40
CA MET A 50 9.93 3.32 -7.52
C MET A 50 10.12 2.32 -6.38
N ILE A 51 9.84 2.73 -5.14
CA ILE A 51 9.94 1.85 -3.97
C ILE A 51 8.97 0.67 -4.09
N TYR A 52 7.78 0.91 -4.63
CA TYR A 52 6.76 -0.13 -4.84
C TYR A 52 6.98 -0.97 -6.10
N GLY A 53 7.96 -0.64 -6.94
CA GLY A 53 8.29 -1.41 -8.13
C GLY A 53 7.40 -1.17 -9.35
N LEU A 54 6.63 -0.07 -9.36
CA LEU A 54 5.89 0.37 -10.55
C LEU A 54 6.82 1.04 -11.58
N TYR A 55 7.89 1.65 -11.10
CA TYR A 55 8.95 2.23 -11.93
C TYR A 55 10.30 1.69 -11.47
N GLY A 56 11.19 1.36 -12.40
CA GLY A 56 12.61 1.15 -12.09
C GLY A 56 13.31 2.48 -11.86
N ALA A 57 14.21 2.56 -10.87
CA ALA A 57 15.16 3.67 -10.77
C ALA A 57 16.16 3.60 -11.92
N ASP A 58 16.53 4.76 -12.46
CA ASP A 58 17.56 4.84 -13.51
C ASP A 58 18.98 4.85 -12.90
N GLU A 59 19.12 5.45 -11.70
CA GLU A 59 20.36 5.49 -10.92
C GLU A 59 20.05 5.39 -9.42
N GLY A 60 21.06 5.07 -8.62
CA GLY A 60 20.92 4.94 -7.16
C GLY A 60 20.70 3.51 -6.71
N GLU A 61 20.44 3.34 -5.42
CA GLU A 61 20.30 2.04 -4.79
C GLU A 61 19.11 2.02 -3.84
N LEU A 62 18.37 0.90 -3.83
CA LEU A 62 17.28 0.66 -2.90
C LEU A 62 17.60 -0.58 -2.06
N PHE A 63 17.43 -0.43 -0.75
CA PHE A 63 17.56 -1.51 0.20
C PHE A 63 16.25 -1.69 0.96
N ILE A 64 15.79 -2.93 1.09
CA ILE A 64 14.63 -3.29 1.90
C ILE A 64 15.10 -4.26 2.97
N LYS A 65 14.89 -3.90 4.24
CA LYS A 65 15.36 -4.68 5.40
C LYS A 65 16.85 -5.03 5.28
N GLY A 66 17.64 -4.08 4.73
CA GLY A 66 19.09 -4.16 4.51
C GLY A 66 19.56 -4.96 3.32
N GLU A 67 18.68 -5.62 2.59
CA GLU A 67 19.01 -6.28 1.35
C GLU A 67 18.90 -5.31 0.18
N LYS A 68 19.96 -5.21 -0.65
CA LYS A 68 19.91 -4.47 -1.89
C LYS A 68 18.94 -5.13 -2.85
N VAL A 69 17.98 -4.35 -3.35
CA VAL A 69 16.93 -4.87 -4.22
C VAL A 69 16.87 -4.10 -5.54
N ASN A 70 16.42 -4.78 -6.58
CA ASN A 70 16.03 -4.17 -7.83
C ASN A 70 14.54 -4.52 -8.04
N MET A 71 13.66 -3.59 -7.71
CA MET A 71 12.22 -3.76 -7.86
C MET A 71 11.85 -3.77 -9.34
N LYS A 72 11.25 -4.86 -9.81
CA LYS A 72 10.82 -5.02 -11.21
C LYS A 72 9.30 -4.98 -11.34
N SER A 73 8.59 -5.19 -10.23
CA SER A 73 7.13 -5.25 -10.21
C SER A 73 6.57 -4.99 -8.81
N PRO A 74 5.29 -4.63 -8.68
CA PRO A 74 4.58 -4.60 -7.39
C PRO A 74 4.61 -5.95 -6.66
N ALA A 75 4.68 -7.07 -7.37
CA ALA A 75 4.77 -8.39 -6.76
C ALA A 75 6.07 -8.55 -5.93
N ASP A 76 7.18 -7.94 -6.39
CA ASP A 76 8.44 -7.94 -5.64
C ASP A 76 8.32 -7.15 -4.32
N ALA A 77 7.58 -6.03 -4.33
CA ALA A 77 7.30 -5.23 -3.14
C ALA A 77 6.41 -5.99 -2.15
N ILE A 78 5.32 -6.59 -2.65
CA ILE A 78 4.39 -7.38 -1.84
C ILE A 78 5.12 -8.56 -1.18
N ALA A 79 5.96 -9.28 -1.91
CA ALA A 79 6.74 -10.40 -1.38
C ALA A 79 7.71 -9.97 -0.26
N ARG A 80 8.08 -8.68 -0.18
CA ARG A 80 8.92 -8.09 0.87
C ARG A 80 8.14 -7.43 2.00
N GLY A 81 6.81 -7.56 1.96
CA GLY A 81 5.91 -6.99 2.97
C GLY A 81 5.63 -5.49 2.79
N ILE A 82 5.77 -4.97 1.57
CA ILE A 82 5.41 -3.58 1.26
C ILE A 82 4.00 -3.59 0.66
N GLY A 83 3.07 -2.88 1.28
CA GLY A 83 1.73 -2.59 0.77
C GLY A 83 1.62 -1.15 0.30
N MET A 84 0.78 -0.90 -0.70
CA MET A 84 0.49 0.46 -1.18
C MET A 84 -1.01 0.68 -1.28
N VAL A 85 -1.46 1.77 -0.66
CA VAL A 85 -2.79 2.33 -0.84
C VAL A 85 -2.68 3.42 -1.90
N HIS A 86 -3.36 3.21 -3.02
CA HIS A 86 -3.32 4.11 -4.16
C HIS A 86 -4.30 5.28 -3.99
N GLN A 87 -4.04 6.39 -4.66
CA GLN A 87 -4.93 7.55 -4.72
C GLN A 87 -6.34 7.20 -5.23
N HIS A 88 -6.44 6.25 -6.16
CA HIS A 88 -7.70 5.66 -6.61
C HIS A 88 -7.81 4.24 -6.10
N PHE A 89 -8.86 3.94 -5.36
CA PHE A 89 -9.06 2.62 -4.76
C PHE A 89 -9.11 1.51 -5.82
N GLN A 90 -8.42 0.42 -5.53
CA GLN A 90 -8.38 -0.75 -6.39
C GLN A 90 -9.33 -1.84 -5.83
N LEU A 91 -10.58 -1.43 -5.60
CA LEU A 91 -11.64 -2.30 -5.11
C LEU A 91 -12.59 -2.67 -6.26
N VAL A 92 -13.14 -3.87 -6.18
CA VAL A 92 -14.16 -4.37 -7.11
C VAL A 92 -15.54 -4.02 -6.53
N PRO A 93 -16.31 -3.10 -7.15
CA PRO A 93 -17.53 -2.54 -6.55
C PRO A 93 -18.59 -3.58 -6.17
N VAL A 94 -18.79 -4.60 -7.01
CA VAL A 94 -19.82 -5.62 -6.88
C VAL A 94 -19.48 -6.73 -5.89
N MET A 95 -18.25 -6.80 -5.43
CA MET A 95 -17.78 -7.77 -4.43
C MET A 95 -18.02 -7.25 -3.01
N SER A 96 -18.12 -8.17 -2.04
CA SER A 96 -18.12 -7.84 -0.62
C SER A 96 -16.75 -7.33 -0.14
N VAL A 97 -16.72 -6.73 1.05
CA VAL A 97 -15.49 -6.33 1.74
C VAL A 97 -14.54 -7.52 1.90
N ALA A 98 -15.07 -8.66 2.39
CA ALA A 98 -14.26 -9.87 2.61
C ALA A 98 -13.69 -10.41 1.30
N GLU A 99 -14.48 -10.46 0.23
CA GLU A 99 -14.00 -10.88 -1.08
C GLU A 99 -12.90 -9.96 -1.62
N ASN A 100 -13.07 -8.63 -1.51
CA ASN A 100 -12.06 -7.67 -1.95
C ASN A 100 -10.74 -7.79 -1.16
N ILE A 101 -10.81 -7.97 0.15
CA ILE A 101 -9.63 -8.08 1.02
C ILE A 101 -8.88 -9.39 0.73
N ALA A 102 -9.61 -10.51 0.57
CA ALA A 102 -9.03 -11.81 0.31
C ALA A 102 -8.54 -11.98 -1.15
N LEU A 103 -9.01 -11.17 -2.09
CA LEU A 103 -8.69 -11.28 -3.52
C LEU A 103 -7.17 -11.33 -3.77
N GLY A 104 -6.68 -12.42 -4.38
CA GLY A 104 -5.25 -12.67 -4.62
C GLY A 104 -4.47 -13.17 -3.39
N ALA A 105 -5.16 -13.47 -2.28
CA ALA A 105 -4.62 -14.12 -1.09
C ALA A 105 -5.65 -15.10 -0.49
N GLU A 106 -6.46 -15.70 -1.37
CA GLU A 106 -7.60 -16.51 -1.00
C GLU A 106 -7.15 -17.78 -0.27
N LYS A 107 -7.82 -18.07 0.86
CA LYS A 107 -7.77 -19.36 1.51
C LYS A 107 -8.81 -20.27 0.87
N THR A 108 -8.39 -21.46 0.49
CA THR A 108 -9.26 -22.42 -0.18
C THR A 108 -9.65 -23.57 0.75
N LYS A 109 -10.91 -23.98 0.66
CA LYS A 109 -11.41 -25.23 1.24
C LYS A 109 -11.65 -26.22 0.10
N GLY A 110 -10.64 -27.06 -0.14
CA GLY A 110 -10.60 -27.87 -1.36
C GLY A 110 -10.33 -27.02 -2.60
N ILE A 111 -11.29 -26.98 -3.54
CA ILE A 111 -11.17 -26.22 -4.80
C ILE A 111 -11.83 -24.83 -4.68
N ASN A 112 -12.67 -24.62 -3.65
CA ASN A 112 -13.48 -23.41 -3.53
C ASN A 112 -12.85 -22.42 -2.54
N PHE A 113 -13.09 -21.14 -2.78
CA PHE A 113 -12.79 -20.06 -1.83
C PHE A 113 -13.63 -20.24 -0.55
N ASP A 114 -12.99 -20.17 0.61
CA ASP A 114 -13.67 -20.24 1.92
C ASP A 114 -14.07 -18.81 2.37
N LEU A 115 -15.23 -18.36 1.85
CA LEU A 115 -15.75 -17.03 2.15
C LEU A 115 -16.06 -16.85 3.64
N ASP A 116 -16.66 -17.88 4.29
CA ASP A 116 -17.00 -17.81 5.72
C ASP A 116 -15.75 -17.62 6.60
N ALA A 117 -14.64 -18.25 6.22
CA ALA A 117 -13.37 -18.08 6.91
C ALA A 117 -12.82 -16.67 6.67
N ALA A 118 -12.89 -16.16 5.43
CA ALA A 118 -12.43 -14.83 5.09
C ALA A 118 -13.22 -13.75 5.83
N GLU A 119 -14.54 -13.85 5.90
CA GLU A 119 -15.41 -12.92 6.64
C GLU A 119 -15.04 -12.85 8.13
N LYS A 120 -14.82 -14.01 8.77
CA LYS A 120 -14.40 -14.07 10.18
C LYS A 120 -13.03 -13.45 10.41
N GLU A 121 -12.07 -13.71 9.53
CA GLU A 121 -10.73 -13.16 9.61
C GLU A 121 -10.74 -11.64 9.41
N VAL A 122 -11.49 -11.16 8.43
CA VAL A 122 -11.64 -9.72 8.17
C VAL A 122 -12.33 -9.02 9.34
N ALA A 123 -13.40 -9.63 9.91
CA ALA A 123 -14.08 -9.08 11.09
C ALA A 123 -13.11 -8.98 12.29
N GLN A 124 -12.26 -9.99 12.51
CA GLN A 124 -11.28 -9.96 13.58
C GLN A 124 -10.20 -8.90 13.33
N LEU A 125 -9.63 -8.88 12.12
CA LEU A 125 -8.61 -7.91 11.71
C LEU A 125 -9.12 -6.46 11.84
N SER A 126 -10.36 -6.23 11.42
CA SER A 126 -11.06 -4.94 11.53
C SER A 126 -11.13 -4.44 12.98
N LYS A 127 -11.43 -5.33 13.92
CA LYS A 127 -11.46 -5.02 15.35
C LYS A 127 -10.06 -4.78 15.91
N ASP A 128 -9.10 -5.63 15.57
CA ASP A 128 -7.74 -5.58 16.10
C ASP A 128 -7.05 -4.24 15.76
N TYR A 129 -7.37 -3.67 14.61
CA TYR A 129 -6.81 -2.39 14.15
C TYR A 129 -7.74 -1.18 14.33
N GLY A 130 -8.96 -1.38 14.87
CA GLY A 130 -9.91 -0.27 15.06
C GLY A 130 -10.45 0.32 13.75
N LEU A 131 -10.35 -0.44 12.65
CA LEU A 131 -10.84 -0.07 11.33
C LEU A 131 -12.16 -0.78 11.04
N GLU A 132 -13.19 -0.49 11.83
CA GLU A 132 -14.46 -1.21 11.76
C GLU A 132 -15.11 -1.14 10.38
N VAL A 133 -15.37 -2.31 9.79
CA VAL A 133 -16.09 -2.51 8.52
C VAL A 133 -16.98 -3.75 8.64
N ASP A 134 -18.08 -3.78 7.89
CA ASP A 134 -18.92 -5.00 7.73
C ASP A 134 -18.31 -5.87 6.62
N PRO A 135 -17.80 -7.08 6.92
CA PRO A 135 -17.20 -7.96 5.92
C PRO A 135 -18.15 -8.38 4.79
N THR A 136 -19.46 -8.36 5.05
CA THR A 136 -20.50 -8.80 4.10
C THR A 136 -21.03 -7.68 3.22
N ALA A 137 -20.77 -6.41 3.59
CA ALA A 137 -21.22 -5.25 2.83
C ALA A 137 -20.57 -5.20 1.44
N ARG A 138 -21.30 -4.75 0.42
CA ARG A 138 -20.75 -4.51 -0.91
C ARG A 138 -19.96 -3.23 -0.95
N ILE A 139 -18.88 -3.20 -1.69
CA ILE A 139 -18.02 -2.02 -1.82
C ILE A 139 -18.79 -0.83 -2.41
N GLU A 140 -19.65 -1.04 -3.38
CA GLU A 140 -20.45 0.01 -4.03
C GLU A 140 -21.41 0.75 -3.07
N ASP A 141 -21.79 0.10 -1.98
CA ASP A 141 -22.69 0.66 -0.97
C ASP A 141 -21.94 1.43 0.13
N LEU A 142 -20.60 1.37 0.14
CA LEU A 142 -19.79 1.97 1.20
C LEU A 142 -19.44 3.44 0.90
N PRO A 143 -19.50 4.32 1.91
CA PRO A 143 -18.88 5.64 1.83
C PRO A 143 -17.39 5.56 1.52
N VAL A 144 -16.83 6.63 0.94
CA VAL A 144 -15.44 6.68 0.50
C VAL A 144 -14.46 6.41 1.64
N GLY A 145 -14.70 6.97 2.84
CA GLY A 145 -13.86 6.71 4.02
C GLY A 145 -13.85 5.24 4.45
N MET A 146 -14.98 4.53 4.26
CA MET A 146 -15.05 3.09 4.53
C MET A 146 -14.28 2.29 3.46
N GLN A 147 -14.36 2.68 2.20
CA GLN A 147 -13.57 2.06 1.12
C GLN A 147 -12.08 2.19 1.38
N GLN A 148 -11.62 3.33 1.92
CA GLN A 148 -10.22 3.51 2.32
C GLN A 148 -9.82 2.54 3.44
N ARG A 149 -10.66 2.34 4.46
CA ARG A 149 -10.41 1.34 5.52
C ARG A 149 -10.27 -0.06 4.93
N VAL A 150 -11.10 -0.40 3.94
CA VAL A 150 -11.01 -1.69 3.23
C VAL A 150 -9.65 -1.84 2.51
N GLU A 151 -9.16 -0.80 1.84
CA GLU A 151 -7.83 -0.82 1.20
C GLU A 151 -6.70 -1.02 2.22
N ILE A 152 -6.77 -0.35 3.37
CA ILE A 152 -5.78 -0.54 4.44
C ILE A 152 -5.86 -1.97 4.99
N LEU A 153 -7.06 -2.45 5.31
CA LEU A 153 -7.28 -3.82 5.80
C LEU A 153 -6.79 -4.87 4.81
N LYS A 154 -6.95 -4.64 3.50
CA LYS A 154 -6.42 -5.50 2.44
C LYS A 154 -4.89 -5.63 2.52
N MET A 155 -4.17 -4.55 2.81
CA MET A 155 -2.72 -4.60 2.99
C MET A 155 -2.33 -5.32 4.30
N LEU A 156 -3.05 -5.06 5.39
CA LEU A 156 -2.83 -5.72 6.68
C LEU A 156 -3.14 -7.23 6.62
N TYR A 157 -4.20 -7.63 5.92
CA TYR A 157 -4.54 -9.04 5.68
C TYR A 157 -3.41 -9.79 4.97
N ARG A 158 -2.72 -9.11 4.05
CA ARG A 158 -1.54 -9.61 3.35
C ARG A 158 -0.26 -9.52 4.17
N LYS A 159 -0.36 -9.12 5.46
CA LYS A 159 0.77 -9.00 6.40
C LYS A 159 1.83 -8.01 5.93
N ALA A 160 1.42 -6.89 5.36
CA ALA A 160 2.35 -5.82 5.03
C ALA A 160 2.97 -5.24 6.32
N ASP A 161 4.29 -5.17 6.36
CA ASP A 161 5.07 -4.54 7.45
C ASP A 161 5.30 -3.05 7.19
N ILE A 162 5.22 -2.65 5.93
CA ILE A 162 5.47 -1.30 5.44
C ILE A 162 4.26 -0.88 4.62
N LEU A 163 3.65 0.24 4.98
CA LEU A 163 2.53 0.82 4.24
C LEU A 163 2.97 2.10 3.55
N ILE A 164 2.73 2.18 2.26
CA ILE A 164 2.88 3.39 1.46
C ILE A 164 1.47 3.92 1.18
N MET A 165 1.23 5.20 1.47
CA MET A 165 -0.02 5.87 1.17
C MET A 165 0.26 7.03 0.21
N ASP A 166 -0.31 6.97 -1.00
CA ASP A 166 -0.16 8.03 -2.01
C ASP A 166 -1.43 8.90 -1.99
N GLU A 167 -1.33 10.10 -1.38
CA GLU A 167 -2.42 11.06 -1.20
C GLU A 167 -3.70 10.47 -0.56
N PRO A 168 -3.61 9.83 0.62
CA PRO A 168 -4.72 9.07 1.19
C PRO A 168 -5.95 9.94 1.52
N THR A 169 -5.80 11.24 1.68
CA THR A 169 -6.88 12.17 2.04
C THR A 169 -7.49 12.90 0.86
N ALA A 170 -6.97 12.70 -0.36
CA ALA A 170 -7.39 13.45 -1.55
C ALA A 170 -8.88 13.28 -1.90
N VAL A 171 -9.50 12.19 -1.45
CA VAL A 171 -10.91 11.84 -1.73
C VAL A 171 -11.79 11.85 -0.47
N LEU A 172 -11.23 12.24 0.69
CA LEU A 172 -11.95 12.31 1.96
C LEU A 172 -12.50 13.71 2.21
N THR A 173 -13.65 13.77 2.88
CA THR A 173 -14.17 15.02 3.44
C THR A 173 -13.36 15.43 4.69
N PRO A 174 -13.36 16.73 5.09
CA PRO A 174 -12.68 17.13 6.32
C PRO A 174 -13.09 16.34 7.56
N GLN A 175 -14.36 15.91 7.64
CA GLN A 175 -14.88 15.11 8.76
C GLN A 175 -14.39 13.66 8.75
N GLU A 176 -13.93 13.14 7.61
CA GLU A 176 -13.39 11.78 7.46
C GLU A 176 -11.86 11.75 7.64
N THR A 177 -11.23 12.91 7.77
CA THR A 177 -9.77 13.04 7.90
C THR A 177 -9.32 13.10 9.37
N ASP A 178 -10.22 13.43 10.30
CA ASP A 178 -10.01 13.47 11.76
C ASP A 178 -10.14 12.06 12.38
#